data_792239b5ff2f69c467e8a09b184843f3
#
_entry.id   792239b5ff2f69c467e8a09b184843f3
#
_cell.length_a   1.000
_cell.length_b   1.000
_cell.length_c   1.000
_cell.angle_alpha   90.00
_cell.angle_beta   90.00
_cell.angle_gamma   90.00
#
_symmetry.space_group_name_H-M   'P 1'
#
loop_
_entity.id
_entity.type
_entity.pdbx_description
1 polymer ?
#
loop_
_entity_poly.entity_id
_entity_poly.type
_entity_poly.pdbx_seq_one_letter_code
_entity_poly.pdbx_strand_id
1 'polypeptide(L)' 'ILHLLTTAPDLTARALAENIGISARTVERYLQGLQAKGRLIRIGAKKGGSWLVK' A
#
# COMPACT_ATOMS: atom_id res chain seq x y z
N ILE A 1 6.62 2.36 -4.20
CA ILE A 1 5.45 2.10 -3.32
C ILE A 1 5.86 2.05 -1.85
N LEU A 2 6.86 1.28 -1.51
CA LEU A 2 7.31 1.21 -0.12
C LEU A 2 7.74 2.57 0.41
N HIS A 3 8.42 3.34 -0.41
CA HIS A 3 8.84 4.69 -0.03
C HIS A 3 7.65 5.59 0.29
N LEU A 4 6.63 5.55 -0.57
CA LEU A 4 5.41 6.33 -0.35
C LEU A 4 4.68 5.89 0.91
N LEU A 5 4.62 4.60 1.16
CA LEU A 5 3.96 4.06 2.35
C LEU A 5 4.73 4.39 3.63
N THR A 6 6.05 4.49 3.54
CA THR A 6 6.87 4.90 4.68
C THR A 6 6.59 6.36 5.04
N THR A 7 6.43 7.21 4.02
CA THR A 7 6.15 8.64 4.22
C THR A 7 4.69 8.88 4.60
N ALA A 8 3.77 8.15 3.98
CA ALA A 8 2.34 8.32 4.20
C ALA A 8 1.66 6.95 4.32
N PRO A 9 1.76 6.29 5.49
CA PRO A 9 1.28 4.93 5.66
C PRO A 9 -0.24 4.75 5.58
N ASP A 10 -0.98 5.83 5.59
CA ASP A 10 -2.44 5.79 5.49
C ASP A 10 -2.96 5.91 4.06
N LEU A 11 -2.09 5.90 3.07
CA LEU A 11 -2.50 5.97 1.67
C LEU A 11 -3.23 4.70 1.25
N THR A 12 -4.33 4.90 0.52
CA THR A 12 -5.05 3.78 -0.07
C THR A 12 -4.38 3.35 -1.37
N ALA A 13 -4.74 2.15 -1.86
CA ALA A 13 -4.25 1.68 -3.15
C ALA A 13 -4.59 2.66 -4.27
N ARG A 14 -5.78 3.25 -4.22
CA ARG A 14 -6.22 4.24 -5.21
C ARG A 14 -5.36 5.49 -5.16
N ALA A 15 -5.08 6.00 -3.96
CA ALA A 15 -4.24 7.18 -3.80
C ALA A 15 -2.82 6.91 -4.27
N LEU A 16 -2.28 5.74 -3.97
CA LEU A 16 -0.96 5.33 -4.45
C LEU A 16 -0.94 5.29 -5.98
N ALA A 17 -1.98 4.73 -6.58
CA ALA A 17 -2.07 4.64 -8.03
C ALA A 17 -2.05 6.03 -8.68
N GLU A 18 -2.77 6.98 -8.11
CA GLU A 18 -2.80 8.35 -8.60
C GLU A 18 -1.44 9.03 -8.48
N ASN A 19 -0.75 8.80 -7.37
CA ASN A 19 0.56 9.39 -7.13
C ASN A 19 1.63 8.85 -8.08
N ILE A 20 1.56 7.55 -8.37
CA ILE A 20 2.57 6.88 -9.20
C ILE A 20 2.22 6.99 -10.68
N GLY A 21 0.93 7.13 -11.01
CA GLY A 21 0.48 7.20 -12.39
C GLY A 21 0.23 5.84 -13.01
N ILE A 22 -0.16 4.86 -12.20
CA ILE A 22 -0.53 3.52 -12.68
C ILE A 22 -1.94 3.18 -12.22
N SER A 23 -2.48 2.04 -12.66
CA SER A 23 -3.82 1.65 -12.26
C SER A 23 -3.86 1.15 -10.81
N ALA A 24 -4.99 1.35 -10.15
CA ALA A 24 -5.17 0.87 -8.78
C ALA A 24 -5.01 -0.66 -8.70
N ARG A 25 -5.44 -1.36 -9.74
CA ARG A 25 -5.31 -2.81 -9.81
C ARG A 25 -3.84 -3.24 -9.76
N THR A 26 -2.98 -2.52 -10.48
CA THR A 26 -1.55 -2.79 -10.46
C THR A 26 -0.97 -2.55 -9.08
N VAL A 27 -1.39 -1.47 -8.42
CA VAL A 27 -0.95 -1.17 -7.05
C VAL A 27 -1.37 -2.29 -6.10
N GLU A 28 -2.60 -2.77 -6.21
CA GLU A 28 -3.08 -3.86 -5.36
C GLU A 28 -2.23 -5.12 -5.52
N ARG A 29 -1.83 -5.43 -6.75
CA ARG A 29 -0.97 -6.58 -7.01
C ARG A 29 0.40 -6.42 -6.37
N TYR A 30 0.96 -5.23 -6.44
CA TYR A 30 2.22 -4.93 -5.76
C TYR A 30 2.09 -5.09 -4.24
N LEU A 31 1.02 -4.55 -3.68
CA LEU A 31 0.80 -4.63 -2.24
C LEU A 31 0.65 -6.08 -1.79
N GLN A 32 -0.08 -6.90 -2.55
CA GLN A 32 -0.22 -8.31 -2.25
C GLN A 32 1.12 -9.04 -2.28
N GLY A 33 1.95 -8.74 -3.27
CA GLY A 33 3.27 -9.32 -3.38
C GLY A 33 4.16 -8.96 -2.19
N LEU A 34 4.12 -7.71 -1.77
CA LEU A 34 4.88 -7.25 -0.63
C LEU A 34 4.40 -7.90 0.68
N GLN A 35 3.09 -8.06 0.82
CA GLN A 35 2.53 -8.74 1.98
C GLN A 35 2.95 -10.22 2.02
N ALA A 36 2.95 -10.87 0.87
CA ALA A 36 3.36 -12.27 0.78
C ALA A 36 4.83 -12.46 1.17
N LYS A 37 5.64 -11.45 0.91
CA LYS A 37 7.06 -11.48 1.27
C LYS A 37 7.30 -11.05 2.71
N GLY A 38 6.27 -10.64 3.43
CA GLY A 38 6.40 -10.17 4.80
C GLY A 38 7.01 -8.79 4.94
N ARG A 39 7.08 -8.03 3.85
CA ARG A 39 7.63 -6.68 3.87
C ARG A 39 6.60 -5.60 4.14
N LEU A 40 5.32 -5.97 4.05
CA LEU A 40 4.24 -5.03 4.23
C LEU A 40 3.15 -5.69 5.07
N ILE A 41 2.68 -4.98 6.07
CA ILE A 41 1.60 -5.46 6.94
C ILE A 41 0.48 -4.43 6.92
N ARG A 42 -0.74 -4.92 6.75
CA ARG A 42 -1.90 -4.06 6.85
C ARG A 42 -2.36 -3.98 8.30
N ILE A 43 -2.51 -2.76 8.78
CA ILE A 43 -2.91 -2.50 10.16
C ILE A 43 -4.26 -1.80 10.14
N GLY A 44 -5.17 -2.26 10.99
CA GLY A 44 -6.45 -1.63 11.17
C GLY A 44 -7.57 -2.29 10.39
N ALA A 45 -8.75 -1.66 10.44
CA ALA A 45 -9.96 -2.18 9.82
C ALA A 45 -9.93 -1.95 8.30
N LYS A 46 -10.93 -2.49 7.61
CA LYS A 46 -11.08 -2.33 6.17
C LYS A 46 -11.12 -0.86 5.76
N LYS A 47 -11.65 -0.01 6.63
CA LYS A 47 -11.80 1.40 6.37
C LYS A 47 -10.90 2.17 7.33
N GLY A 48 -10.06 3.02 6.78
CA GLY A 48 -9.14 3.80 7.59
C GLY A 48 -7.92 3.04 8.09
N GLY A 49 -7.62 1.89 7.49
CA GLY A 49 -6.44 1.13 7.86
C GLY A 49 -5.14 1.78 7.38
N SER A 50 -4.04 1.38 7.97
CA SER A 50 -2.71 1.86 7.61
C SER A 50 -1.84 0.72 7.11
N TRP A 51 -0.68 1.07 6.58
CA TRP A 51 0.32 0.10 6.15
C TRP A 51 1.57 0.23 7.01
N LEU A 52 2.09 -0.91 7.45
CA LEU A 52 3.37 -0.95 8.14
C LEU A 52 4.42 -1.53 7.19
N VAL A 53 5.45 -0.75 6.92
CA VAL A 53 6.56 -1.18 6.09
C VAL A 53 7.64 -1.76 6.97
N LYS A 54 8.04 -2.98 6.68
CA LYS A 54 9.11 -3.64 7.43
C LYS A 54 10.45 -3.53 6.74
#